data_ff95c1d56a4a73098465f5b9cda584aa
#
_entry.id   ff95c1d56a4a73098465f5b9cda584aa
#
_cell.length_a   1.000
_cell.length_b   1.000
_cell.length_c   1.000
_cell.angle_alpha   90.00
_cell.angle_beta   90.00
_cell.angle_gamma   90.00
#
_symmetry.space_group_name_H-M   'P 1'
#
loop_
_entity.id
_entity.type
_entity.pdbx_description
1 polymer ?
#
loop_
_entity_poly.entity_id
_entity_poly.type
_entity_poly.pdbx_seq_one_letter_code
_entity_poly.pdbx_strand_id
1 'polypeptide(L)'
;MRPQFKVRYVTARPTGRVAGVRYETVRLDHGTMGSNGYRLHVDGKVVAYTGDTEPTAPLEKLVDGADVAIVEATGPGDIFSHMSWEAAARLRKSHPHTRFFFNHLYSGTVTGAVKDLQVVEV
;
A
#
# COMPACT_ATOMS: atom_id res chain seq x y z
N MET A 1 16.40 -26.68 15.09
CA MET A 1 17.16 -25.94 14.05
C MET A 1 16.32 -24.75 13.61
N ARG A 2 16.82 -23.56 13.73
CA ARG A 2 16.14 -22.38 13.19
C ARG A 2 16.35 -22.36 11.67
N PRO A 3 15.31 -22.16 10.84
CA PRO A 3 15.48 -22.04 9.40
C PRO A 3 16.40 -20.85 9.11
N GLN A 4 17.44 -21.07 8.32
CA GLN A 4 18.29 -19.99 7.82
C GLN A 4 17.71 -19.49 6.52
N PHE A 5 17.24 -18.23 6.53
CA PHE A 5 16.77 -17.58 5.32
C PHE A 5 17.94 -16.82 4.67
N LYS A 6 18.13 -17.04 3.38
CA LYS A 6 19.00 -16.16 2.60
C LYS A 6 18.22 -14.92 2.21
N VAL A 7 18.65 -13.77 2.67
CA VAL A 7 18.07 -12.48 2.31
C VAL A 7 18.96 -11.83 1.26
N ARG A 8 18.37 -11.43 0.15
CA ARG A 8 19.03 -10.63 -0.87
C ARG A 8 18.36 -9.27 -0.93
N TYR A 9 19.13 -8.22 -0.67
CA TYR A 9 18.67 -6.83 -0.83
C TYR A 9 18.86 -6.39 -2.28
N VAL A 10 17.83 -5.79 -2.85
CA VAL A 10 17.82 -5.29 -4.23
C VAL A 10 17.32 -3.87 -4.20
N THR A 11 18.03 -2.97 -4.88
CA THR A 11 17.55 -1.60 -5.06
C THR A 11 16.36 -1.59 -6.01
N ALA A 12 15.23 -1.07 -5.56
CA ALA A 12 14.06 -0.92 -6.40
C ALA A 12 14.32 0.11 -7.51
N ARG A 13 13.91 -0.25 -8.73
CA ARG A 13 13.94 0.62 -9.92
C ARG A 13 12.51 1.13 -10.18
N PRO A 14 12.33 2.12 -11.08
CA PRO A 14 10.99 2.55 -11.50
C PRO A 14 10.11 1.40 -11.98
N THR A 15 10.71 0.43 -12.66
CA THR A 15 10.09 -0.84 -13.04
C THR A 15 11.10 -1.98 -12.89
N GLY A 16 10.62 -3.16 -12.61
CA GLY A 16 11.49 -4.33 -12.48
C GLY A 16 10.72 -5.62 -12.27
N ARG A 17 11.46 -6.68 -11.96
CA ARG A 17 10.91 -8.01 -11.68
C ARG A 17 11.68 -8.64 -10.53
N VAL A 18 10.95 -9.15 -9.55
CA VAL A 18 11.51 -9.88 -8.40
C VAL A 18 10.70 -11.16 -8.21
N ALA A 19 11.39 -12.29 -8.10
CA ALA A 19 10.76 -13.62 -7.94
C ALA A 19 9.64 -13.89 -8.96
N GLY A 20 9.84 -13.46 -10.22
CA GLY A 20 8.85 -13.63 -11.29
C GLY A 20 7.71 -12.61 -11.29
N VAL A 21 7.59 -11.75 -10.29
CA VAL A 21 6.57 -10.72 -10.20
C VAL A 21 7.08 -9.41 -10.77
N ARG A 22 6.39 -8.86 -11.77
CA ARG A 22 6.67 -7.54 -12.31
C ARG A 22 6.15 -6.47 -11.35
N TYR A 23 6.95 -5.44 -11.13
CA TYR A 23 6.58 -4.31 -10.29
C TYR A 23 6.84 -2.97 -10.97
N GLU A 24 6.11 -1.96 -10.52
CA GLU A 24 6.36 -0.55 -10.77
C GLU A 24 6.43 0.18 -9.43
N THR A 25 7.28 1.18 -9.32
CA THR A 25 7.35 2.03 -8.11
C THR A 25 6.75 3.40 -8.39
N VAL A 26 6.10 3.95 -7.37
CA VAL A 26 5.63 5.34 -7.35
C VAL A 26 6.20 5.98 -6.09
N ARG A 27 6.92 7.10 -6.26
CA ARG A 27 7.40 7.87 -5.11
C ARG A 27 6.21 8.49 -4.38
N LEU A 28 6.11 8.23 -3.08
CA LEU A 28 5.07 8.74 -2.21
C LEU A 28 5.64 9.77 -1.23
N ASP A 29 4.76 10.62 -0.73
CA ASP A 29 5.09 11.57 0.31
C ASP A 29 4.95 10.91 1.69
N HIS A 30 5.95 11.09 2.54
CA HIS A 30 5.99 10.62 3.93
C HIS A 30 6.84 11.58 4.75
N GLY A 31 6.30 12.73 5.10
CA GLY A 31 7.04 13.79 5.75
C GLY A 31 8.27 14.20 4.95
N THR A 32 9.41 14.26 5.61
CA THR A 32 10.70 14.60 4.98
C THR A 32 11.44 13.40 4.41
N MET A 33 11.02 12.17 4.72
CA MET A 33 11.71 10.95 4.30
C MET A 33 11.33 10.50 2.89
N GLY A 34 10.07 10.69 2.51
CA GLY A 34 9.49 10.07 1.35
C GLY A 34 9.41 8.54 1.48
N SER A 35 8.64 7.90 0.62
CA SER A 35 8.56 6.45 0.55
C SER A 35 8.30 5.99 -0.87
N ASN A 36 8.30 4.68 -1.10
CA ASN A 36 7.92 4.11 -2.39
C ASN A 36 6.69 3.22 -2.21
N GLY A 37 5.66 3.50 -3.00
CA GLY A 37 4.58 2.56 -3.20
C GLY A 37 4.90 1.63 -4.37
N TYR A 38 4.23 0.49 -4.42
CA TYR A 38 4.45 -0.54 -5.43
C TYR A 38 3.14 -0.92 -6.11
N ARG A 39 3.20 -1.08 -7.42
CA ARG A 39 2.17 -1.76 -8.21
C ARG A 39 2.73 -3.11 -8.63
N LEU A 40 2.14 -4.17 -8.12
CA LEU A 40 2.55 -5.55 -8.41
C LEU A 40 1.60 -6.15 -9.44
N HIS A 41 2.15 -6.78 -10.45
CA HIS A 41 1.37 -7.46 -11.48
C HIS A 41 1.35 -8.95 -11.18
N VAL A 42 0.21 -9.45 -10.72
CA VAL A 42 0.01 -10.82 -10.25
C VAL A 42 -1.18 -11.43 -10.99
N ASP A 43 -0.95 -12.46 -11.79
CA ASP A 43 -1.99 -13.20 -12.52
C ASP A 43 -2.97 -12.31 -13.29
N GLY A 44 -2.46 -11.32 -14.00
CA GLY A 44 -3.26 -10.35 -14.78
C GLY A 44 -3.97 -9.29 -13.93
N LYS A 45 -3.74 -9.27 -12.62
CA LYS A 45 -4.28 -8.29 -11.68
C LYS A 45 -3.21 -7.30 -11.26
N VAL A 46 -3.63 -6.12 -10.85
CA VAL A 46 -2.74 -5.09 -10.28
C VAL A 46 -3.05 -4.94 -8.80
N VAL A 47 -2.03 -5.16 -7.97
CA VAL A 47 -2.08 -4.95 -6.52
C VAL A 47 -1.22 -3.72 -6.20
N ALA A 48 -1.83 -2.68 -5.66
CA ALA A 48 -1.13 -1.52 -5.15
C ALA A 48 -0.84 -1.68 -3.65
N TYR A 49 0.39 -1.36 -3.25
CA TYR A 49 0.81 -1.36 -1.85
C TYR A 49 1.51 -0.04 -1.54
N THR A 50 1.07 0.65 -0.52
CA THR A 50 1.60 1.98 -0.22
C THR A 50 2.82 1.96 0.72
N GLY A 51 2.84 1.10 1.72
CA GLY A 51 3.63 1.41 2.92
C GLY A 51 3.13 2.70 3.56
N ASP A 52 3.99 3.38 4.30
CA ASP A 52 3.64 4.64 4.95
C ASP A 52 3.54 5.78 3.93
N THR A 53 2.46 6.55 3.99
CA THR A 53 2.16 7.60 3.01
C THR A 53 1.24 8.69 3.55
N GLU A 54 1.37 9.88 2.98
CA GLU A 54 0.41 10.96 3.11
C GLU A 54 -0.65 10.89 1.99
N PRO A 55 -1.84 11.48 2.19
CA PRO A 55 -2.91 11.48 1.18
C PRO A 55 -2.67 12.57 0.11
N THR A 56 -1.69 12.36 -0.74
CA THR A 56 -1.26 13.31 -1.77
C THR A 56 -1.45 12.75 -3.19
N ALA A 57 -1.23 13.57 -4.21
CA ALA A 57 -1.44 13.19 -5.60
C ALA A 57 -0.67 11.92 -6.04
N PRO A 58 0.57 11.65 -5.60
CA PRO A 58 1.24 10.40 -5.93
C PRO A 58 0.50 9.14 -5.45
N LEU A 59 -0.19 9.21 -4.31
CA LEU A 59 -1.02 8.11 -3.82
C LEU A 59 -2.18 7.80 -4.76
N GLU A 60 -2.88 8.83 -5.25
CA GLU A 60 -3.94 8.68 -6.25
C GLU A 60 -3.43 7.96 -7.49
N LYS A 61 -2.26 8.36 -8.00
CA LYS A 61 -1.61 7.71 -9.14
C LYS A 61 -1.27 6.25 -8.87
N LEU A 62 -0.86 5.91 -7.65
CA LEU A 62 -0.51 4.54 -7.27
C LEU A 62 -1.72 3.62 -7.32
N VAL A 63 -2.87 4.08 -6.81
CA VAL A 63 -4.07 3.24 -6.67
C VAL A 63 -4.97 3.25 -7.91
N ASP A 64 -4.83 4.23 -8.78
CA ASP A 64 -5.66 4.37 -9.97
C ASP A 64 -5.56 3.13 -10.87
N GLY A 65 -6.72 2.55 -11.20
CA GLY A 65 -6.79 1.33 -12.00
C GLY A 65 -6.26 0.06 -11.34
N ALA A 66 -5.95 0.07 -10.05
CA ALA A 66 -5.60 -1.15 -9.32
C ALA A 66 -6.85 -2.01 -9.06
N ASP A 67 -6.69 -3.34 -9.10
CA ASP A 67 -7.74 -4.28 -8.70
C ASP A 67 -7.85 -4.35 -7.17
N VAL A 68 -6.72 -4.33 -6.51
CA VAL A 68 -6.60 -4.35 -5.04
C VAL A 68 -5.61 -3.27 -4.60
N ALA A 69 -5.93 -2.57 -3.53
CA ALA A 69 -5.02 -1.63 -2.88
C ALA A 69 -4.90 -1.94 -1.39
N ILE A 70 -3.67 -2.12 -0.92
CA ILE A 70 -3.32 -2.26 0.49
C ILE A 70 -2.70 -0.94 0.92
N VAL A 71 -3.37 -0.21 1.78
CA VAL A 71 -3.09 1.19 2.09
C VAL A 71 -3.03 1.39 3.59
N GLU A 72 -2.12 2.24 4.05
CA GLU A 72 -2.11 2.61 5.46
C GLU A 72 -3.37 3.41 5.85
N ALA A 73 -3.78 3.27 7.10
CA ALA A 73 -4.85 4.07 7.71
C ALA A 73 -4.56 4.21 9.21
N THR A 74 -3.67 5.13 9.56
CA THR A 74 -3.03 5.15 10.88
C THR A 74 -4.00 5.48 12.01
N GLY A 75 -4.87 6.45 11.85
CA GLY A 75 -5.81 6.84 12.91
C GLY A 75 -6.77 7.95 12.49
N PRO A 76 -7.62 8.41 13.43
CA PRO A 76 -8.56 9.50 13.17
C PRO A 76 -7.84 10.86 13.18
N GLY A 77 -8.41 11.82 12.45
CA GLY A 77 -7.91 13.19 12.38
C GLY A 77 -6.65 13.36 11.55
N ASP A 78 -6.12 14.58 11.49
CA ASP A 78 -4.90 14.86 10.75
C ASP A 78 -3.68 14.28 11.48
N ILE A 79 -2.95 13.43 10.78
CA ILE A 79 -1.76 12.76 11.29
C ILE A 79 -0.58 13.14 10.40
N PHE A 80 0.43 13.76 11.01
CA PHE A 80 1.64 14.15 10.30
C PHE A 80 2.31 12.96 9.62
N SER A 81 2.65 13.10 8.37
CA SER A 81 3.33 12.13 7.49
C SER A 81 2.60 10.81 7.24
N HIS A 82 1.38 10.64 7.71
CA HIS A 82 0.56 9.44 7.57
C HIS A 82 -0.84 9.75 7.04
N MET A 83 -1.60 8.72 6.77
CA MET A 83 -2.97 8.83 6.29
C MET A 83 -3.98 8.64 7.43
N SER A 84 -4.94 9.56 7.54
CA SER A 84 -6.05 9.42 8.49
C SER A 84 -7.09 8.42 7.98
N TRP A 85 -7.96 7.95 8.89
CA TRP A 85 -9.10 7.12 8.52
C TRP A 85 -10.06 7.82 7.57
N GLU A 86 -10.25 9.12 7.76
CA GLU A 86 -11.10 9.95 6.90
C GLU A 86 -10.53 10.07 5.49
N ALA A 87 -9.22 10.26 5.36
CA ALA A 87 -8.53 10.29 4.08
C ALA A 87 -8.59 8.92 3.38
N ALA A 88 -8.41 7.84 4.13
CA ALA A 88 -8.54 6.47 3.62
C ALA A 88 -9.96 6.19 3.10
N ALA A 89 -10.99 6.62 3.81
CA ALA A 89 -12.38 6.48 3.38
C ALA A 89 -12.68 7.29 2.11
N ARG A 90 -12.14 8.50 1.99
CA ARG A 90 -12.27 9.31 0.77
C ARG A 90 -11.59 8.66 -0.42
N LEU A 91 -10.38 8.14 -0.24
CA LEU A 91 -9.64 7.43 -1.28
C LEU A 91 -10.43 6.22 -1.79
N ARG A 92 -10.94 5.40 -0.88
CA ARG A 92 -11.78 4.25 -1.21
C ARG A 92 -13.03 4.65 -2.00
N LYS A 93 -13.69 5.73 -1.60
CA LYS A 93 -14.90 6.22 -2.26
C LYS A 93 -14.62 6.72 -3.68
N SER A 94 -13.47 7.34 -3.92
CA SER A 94 -13.08 7.85 -5.23
C SER A 94 -12.62 6.77 -6.22
N HIS A 95 -12.36 5.54 -5.73
CA HIS A 95 -11.93 4.39 -6.55
C HIS A 95 -12.87 3.19 -6.36
N PRO A 96 -14.13 3.27 -6.81
CA PRO A 96 -15.16 2.26 -6.50
C PRO A 96 -14.89 0.88 -7.11
N HIS A 97 -14.03 0.78 -8.12
CA HIS A 97 -13.66 -0.48 -8.77
C HIS A 97 -12.45 -1.15 -8.15
N THR A 98 -11.77 -0.49 -7.22
CA THR A 98 -10.62 -1.02 -6.48
C THR A 98 -11.09 -1.59 -5.13
N ARG A 99 -10.65 -2.79 -4.78
CA ARG A 99 -10.89 -3.36 -3.45
C ARG A 99 -9.80 -2.85 -2.52
N PHE A 100 -10.20 -2.13 -1.47
CA PHE A 100 -9.28 -1.57 -0.47
C PHE A 100 -9.17 -2.44 0.76
N PHE A 101 -7.93 -2.61 1.22
CA PHE A 101 -7.59 -3.19 2.52
C PHE A 101 -6.69 -2.21 3.25
N PHE A 102 -6.96 -1.98 4.53
CA PHE A 102 -6.23 -1.02 5.33
C PHE A 102 -5.39 -1.69 6.40
N ASN A 103 -4.15 -1.24 6.54
CA ASN A 103 -3.20 -1.69 7.55
C ASN A 103 -2.58 -0.49 8.29
N HIS A 104 -1.57 -0.76 9.13
CA HIS A 104 -0.85 0.24 9.90
C HIS A 104 -1.76 1.07 10.83
N LEU A 105 -2.78 0.44 11.42
CA LEU A 105 -3.65 1.09 12.37
C LEU A 105 -2.95 1.22 13.72
N TYR A 106 -2.88 2.44 14.24
CA TYR A 106 -2.27 2.71 15.54
C TYR A 106 -3.19 2.27 16.69
N SER A 107 -4.50 2.48 16.55
CA SER A 107 -5.51 2.04 17.51
C SER A 107 -6.86 1.92 16.82
N GLY A 108 -7.74 1.07 17.35
CA GLY A 108 -9.09 0.89 16.80
C GLY A 108 -9.12 0.16 15.47
N THR A 109 -10.20 0.36 14.72
CA THR A 109 -10.41 -0.29 13.43
C THR A 109 -11.20 0.61 12.49
N VAL A 110 -11.08 0.35 11.21
CA VAL A 110 -11.80 1.01 10.13
C VAL A 110 -12.35 -0.05 9.17
N THR A 111 -13.41 0.25 8.44
CA THR A 111 -13.95 -0.67 7.42
C THR A 111 -12.88 -1.00 6.39
N GLY A 112 -12.62 -2.29 6.18
CA GLY A 112 -11.55 -2.79 5.29
C GLY A 112 -10.20 -3.00 5.98
N ALA A 113 -10.11 -2.81 7.31
CA ALA A 113 -8.90 -3.15 8.07
C ALA A 113 -8.59 -4.65 7.98
N VAL A 114 -7.31 -4.96 7.77
CA VAL A 114 -6.82 -6.35 7.77
C VAL A 114 -6.19 -6.69 9.12
N LYS A 115 -6.27 -7.96 9.48
CA LYS A 115 -5.60 -8.52 10.66
C LYS A 115 -4.23 -9.06 10.26
N ASP A 116 -3.35 -9.21 11.24
CA ASP A 116 -2.06 -9.87 11.03
C ASP A 116 -2.26 -11.27 10.44
N LEU A 117 -1.45 -11.60 9.45
CA LEU A 117 -1.50 -12.87 8.72
C LEU A 117 -2.83 -13.16 8.00
N GLN A 118 -3.67 -12.18 7.81
CA GLN A 118 -4.89 -12.34 7.01
C GLN A 118 -4.54 -12.60 5.54
N VAL A 119 -5.11 -13.66 4.97
CA VAL A 119 -5.02 -13.96 3.55
C VAL A 119 -6.09 -13.17 2.80
N VAL A 120 -5.69 -12.48 1.75
CA VAL A 120 -6.58 -11.75 0.85
C VAL A 120 -6.46 -12.34 -0.55
N GLU A 121 -7.58 -12.76 -1.11
CA GLU A 121 -7.65 -13.22 -2.50
C GLU A 121 -7.73 -12.03 -3.45
N VAL A 122 -6.97 -12.11 -4.52
CA VAL A 122 -6.86 -11.07 -5.55
C VAL A 122 -7.70 -11.42 -6.78
#